data_3ba235485fd2e7dddd9fbd9f2cf7dcf5
#
_entry.id   3ba235485fd2e7dddd9fbd9f2cf7dcf5
#
_cell.length_a   1.000
_cell.length_b   1.000
_cell.length_c   1.000
_cell.angle_alpha   90.00
_cell.angle_beta   90.00
_cell.angle_gamma   90.00
#
_symmetry.space_group_name_H-M   'P 1'
#
loop_
_entity.id
_entity.type
_entity.pdbx_description
1 polymer ?
#
loop_
_entity_poly.entity_id
_entity_poly.type
_entity_poly.pdbx_seq_one_letter_code
_entity_poly.pdbx_strand_id
1 'polypeptide(L)'
;MKKKKKINIIYVAPAHKNASGGSKVIYQHSELINKFKIDNVSSHILHLKKKRINKILLSLKKIMSNKPSKKYGWHGNEMKAVKSFSPSPSWTKNKILIKNDMNFNAKTDFVILPEIWAHFANDFLIKNKIKYSIFVQGYYHMNSFYDHKKLFECYKRSEFIIALTEDASKCLKFIFPKLKNKILKV
;
A
#
# COMPACT_ATOMS: atom_id res chain seq x y z
N MET A 1 19.42 25.22 -17.27
CA MET A 1 18.42 24.91 -16.23
C MET A 1 18.33 23.38 -16.02
N LYS A 2 18.58 22.86 -14.81
CA LYS A 2 18.38 21.43 -14.52
C LYS A 2 16.87 21.13 -14.55
N LYS A 3 16.41 20.22 -15.44
CA LYS A 3 15.01 19.75 -15.44
C LYS A 3 14.67 19.20 -14.05
N LYS A 4 13.69 19.80 -13.38
CA LYS A 4 13.18 19.29 -12.09
C LYS A 4 12.72 17.85 -12.30
N LYS A 5 13.14 16.94 -11.41
CA LYS A 5 12.85 15.52 -11.50
C LYS A 5 11.35 15.28 -11.26
N LYS A 6 10.69 14.56 -12.16
CA LYS A 6 9.28 14.17 -11.99
C LYS A 6 9.17 13.15 -10.85
N ILE A 7 8.15 13.30 -9.99
CA ILE A 7 7.81 12.38 -8.90
C ILE A 7 6.39 11.88 -9.10
N ASN A 8 6.21 10.57 -9.12
CA ASN A 8 4.91 9.94 -9.17
C ASN A 8 4.59 9.34 -7.79
N ILE A 9 3.57 9.83 -7.12
CA ILE A 9 3.06 9.27 -5.88
C ILE A 9 2.02 8.21 -6.25
N ILE A 10 2.26 6.94 -5.91
CA ILE A 10 1.42 5.84 -6.33
C ILE A 10 0.76 5.24 -5.09
N TYR A 11 -0.53 5.51 -4.93
CA TYR A 11 -1.34 4.86 -3.90
C TYR A 11 -1.75 3.46 -4.35
N VAL A 12 -1.51 2.49 -3.51
CA VAL A 12 -2.01 1.13 -3.74
C VAL A 12 -3.39 0.98 -3.11
N ALA A 13 -4.34 0.51 -3.88
CA ALA A 13 -5.72 0.31 -3.45
C ALA A 13 -6.25 -1.08 -3.86
N PRO A 14 -7.16 -1.68 -3.08
CA PRO A 14 -7.81 -2.92 -3.47
C PRO A 14 -8.77 -2.67 -4.64
N ALA A 15 -8.82 -3.60 -5.59
CA ALA A 15 -9.80 -3.60 -6.66
C ALA A 15 -11.10 -4.27 -6.19
N HIS A 16 -11.83 -3.60 -5.32
CA HIS A 16 -13.14 -4.05 -4.83
C HIS A 16 -14.26 -3.32 -5.56
N LYS A 17 -15.33 -4.06 -5.89
CA LYS A 17 -16.54 -3.48 -6.49
C LYS A 17 -17.28 -2.57 -5.50
N ASN A 18 -17.29 -2.95 -4.22
CA ASN A 18 -17.99 -2.21 -3.17
C ASN A 18 -17.07 -1.16 -2.55
N ALA A 19 -17.66 -0.02 -2.25
CA ALA A 19 -17.02 1.06 -1.56
C ALA A 19 -16.54 0.64 -0.16
N SER A 20 -15.30 1.02 0.18
CA SER A 20 -14.81 0.96 1.56
C SER A 20 -14.30 2.33 1.98
N GLY A 21 -14.47 2.67 3.26
CA GLY A 21 -13.99 3.94 3.79
C GLY A 21 -12.50 4.17 3.54
N GLY A 22 -11.70 3.13 3.74
CA GLY A 22 -10.26 3.19 3.49
C GLY A 22 -9.90 3.46 2.03
N SER A 23 -10.59 2.83 1.09
CA SER A 23 -10.39 3.13 -0.33
C SER A 23 -10.77 4.56 -0.66
N LYS A 24 -11.91 5.05 -0.15
CA LYS A 24 -12.34 6.43 -0.38
C LYS A 24 -11.27 7.45 0.05
N VAL A 25 -10.66 7.26 1.21
CA VAL A 25 -9.59 8.16 1.70
C VAL A 25 -8.38 8.15 0.76
N ILE A 26 -7.97 6.98 0.28
CA ILE A 26 -6.88 6.87 -0.71
C ILE A 26 -7.18 7.70 -1.97
N TYR A 27 -8.40 7.61 -2.49
CA TYR A 27 -8.81 8.37 -3.67
C TYR A 27 -8.81 9.88 -3.40
N GLN A 28 -9.36 10.30 -2.26
CA GLN A 28 -9.38 11.71 -1.87
C GLN A 28 -7.97 12.30 -1.73
N HIS A 29 -7.03 11.56 -1.13
CA HIS A 29 -5.64 12.01 -1.03
C HIS A 29 -5.00 12.15 -2.41
N SER A 30 -5.17 11.16 -3.29
CA SER A 30 -4.64 11.22 -4.65
C SER A 30 -5.21 12.39 -5.44
N GLU A 31 -6.51 12.65 -5.30
CA GLU A 31 -7.20 13.78 -5.92
C GLU A 31 -6.65 15.11 -5.41
N LEU A 32 -6.47 15.26 -4.09
CA LEU A 32 -5.94 16.48 -3.48
C LEU A 32 -4.53 16.79 -3.98
N ILE A 33 -3.63 15.82 -4.03
CA ILE A 33 -2.27 16.01 -4.55
C ILE A 33 -2.30 16.55 -5.98
N ASN A 34 -3.14 15.97 -6.84
CA ASN A 34 -3.26 16.43 -8.22
C ASN A 34 -3.94 17.81 -8.32
N LYS A 35 -4.86 18.12 -7.41
CA LYS A 35 -5.53 19.44 -7.35
C LYS A 35 -4.56 20.56 -6.97
N PHE A 36 -3.63 20.31 -6.06
CA PHE A 36 -2.64 21.31 -5.64
C PHE A 36 -1.60 21.64 -6.72
N LYS A 37 -1.57 20.89 -7.83
CA LYS A 37 -0.69 21.14 -8.99
C LYS A 37 0.78 21.42 -8.58
N ILE A 38 1.29 20.62 -7.62
CA ILE A 38 2.68 20.74 -7.19
C ILE A 38 3.59 20.43 -8.40
N ASP A 39 4.50 21.33 -8.70
CA ASP A 39 5.42 21.20 -9.84
C ASP A 39 6.13 19.84 -9.84
N ASN A 40 6.02 19.15 -10.97
CA ASN A 40 6.63 17.83 -11.20
C ASN A 40 6.16 16.69 -10.29
N VAL A 41 5.06 16.88 -9.54
CA VAL A 41 4.42 15.83 -8.74
C VAL A 41 3.10 15.43 -9.38
N SER A 42 2.86 14.12 -9.52
CA SER A 42 1.57 13.58 -9.92
C SER A 42 1.20 12.40 -9.03
N SER A 43 -0.08 12.25 -8.73
CA SER A 43 -0.58 11.13 -7.95
C SER A 43 -1.40 10.18 -8.80
N HIS A 44 -1.15 8.89 -8.62
CA HIS A 44 -1.77 7.80 -9.36
C HIS A 44 -2.32 6.76 -8.40
N ILE A 45 -3.33 6.01 -8.80
CA ILE A 45 -3.83 4.86 -8.04
C ILE A 45 -3.52 3.57 -8.80
N LEU A 46 -2.89 2.64 -8.11
CA LEU A 46 -2.64 1.28 -8.57
C LEU A 46 -3.61 0.33 -7.88
N HIS A 47 -4.54 -0.23 -8.65
CA HIS A 47 -5.45 -1.23 -8.14
C HIS A 47 -4.84 -2.61 -8.23
N LEU A 48 -4.79 -3.28 -7.07
CA LEU A 48 -4.30 -4.65 -6.99
C LEU A 48 -5.41 -5.62 -6.59
N LYS A 49 -5.33 -6.83 -7.13
CA LYS A 49 -6.14 -7.98 -6.70
C LYS A 49 -5.27 -9.21 -6.57
N LYS A 50 -5.72 -10.19 -5.76
CA LYS A 50 -5.06 -11.49 -5.71
C LYS A 50 -5.14 -12.19 -7.06
N LYS A 51 -4.04 -12.81 -7.46
CA LYS A 51 -4.04 -13.77 -8.57
C LYS A 51 -4.96 -14.93 -8.20
N ARG A 52 -5.76 -15.39 -9.14
CA ARG A 52 -6.50 -16.65 -8.96
C ARG A 52 -5.46 -17.79 -8.91
N ILE A 53 -5.25 -18.36 -7.74
CA ILE A 53 -4.40 -19.55 -7.59
C ILE A 53 -5.32 -20.76 -7.85
N ASN A 54 -4.83 -21.70 -8.66
CA ASN A 54 -5.57 -22.92 -8.96
C ASN A 54 -5.86 -23.68 -7.65
N LYS A 55 -7.14 -23.96 -7.35
CA LYS A 55 -7.57 -24.58 -6.08
C LYS A 55 -6.86 -25.92 -5.83
N ILE A 56 -6.53 -26.65 -6.88
CA ILE A 56 -5.80 -27.94 -6.84
C ILE A 56 -4.37 -27.74 -6.31
N LEU A 57 -3.67 -26.70 -6.77
CA LEU A 57 -2.32 -26.36 -6.28
C LEU A 57 -2.31 -25.90 -4.83
N LEU A 58 -3.41 -25.28 -4.38
CA LEU A 58 -3.58 -24.85 -2.99
C LEU A 58 -3.83 -26.04 -2.06
N SER A 59 -4.63 -27.05 -2.48
CA SER A 59 -4.86 -28.25 -1.69
C SER A 59 -3.58 -29.09 -1.55
N LEU A 60 -2.81 -29.26 -2.62
CA LEU A 60 -1.51 -29.93 -2.58
C LEU A 60 -0.49 -29.21 -1.69
N LYS A 61 -0.42 -27.87 -1.74
CA LYS A 61 0.43 -27.11 -0.85
C LYS A 61 -0.01 -27.14 0.60
N LYS A 62 -1.31 -27.27 0.89
CA LYS A 62 -1.84 -27.45 2.25
C LYS A 62 -1.45 -28.77 2.86
N ILE A 63 -1.45 -29.84 2.06
CA ILE A 63 -1.08 -31.20 2.51
C ILE A 63 0.44 -31.27 2.78
N MET A 64 1.25 -30.57 1.98
CA MET A 64 2.72 -30.58 2.09
C MET A 64 3.28 -29.57 3.10
N SER A 65 2.50 -28.65 3.63
CA SER A 65 2.98 -27.64 4.58
C SER A 65 2.13 -27.65 5.86
N ASN A 66 2.72 -28.11 6.95
CA ASN A 66 2.20 -27.93 8.32
C ASN A 66 2.20 -26.45 8.78
N LYS A 67 2.26 -25.50 7.85
CA LYS A 67 2.27 -24.06 8.18
C LYS A 67 0.85 -23.55 8.32
N PRO A 68 0.52 -22.84 9.42
CA PRO A 68 -0.79 -22.24 9.60
C PRO A 68 -1.16 -21.39 8.37
N SER A 69 -2.40 -21.47 7.93
CA SER A 69 -2.89 -20.69 6.80
C SER A 69 -2.65 -19.21 7.09
N LYS A 70 -1.95 -18.53 6.22
CA LYS A 70 -1.71 -17.08 6.32
C LYS A 70 -3.06 -16.36 6.25
N LYS A 71 -3.63 -16.05 7.40
CA LYS A 71 -4.98 -15.48 7.51
C LYS A 71 -5.07 -14.06 6.95
N TYR A 72 -4.00 -13.29 7.08
CA TYR A 72 -3.93 -11.90 6.64
C TYR A 72 -2.54 -11.59 6.05
N GLY A 73 -2.49 -10.63 5.17
CA GLY A 73 -1.29 -10.20 4.48
C GLY A 73 -1.31 -10.60 3.00
N TRP A 74 -1.24 -9.59 2.15
CA TRP A 74 -1.19 -9.78 0.71
C TRP A 74 0.26 -9.71 0.25
N HIS A 75 0.78 -10.85 -0.20
CA HIS A 75 2.16 -10.96 -0.64
C HIS A 75 2.32 -10.49 -2.08
N GLY A 76 3.44 -9.85 -2.38
CA GLY A 76 3.71 -9.29 -3.69
C GLY A 76 3.58 -10.29 -4.84
N ASN A 77 4.00 -11.54 -4.62
CA ASN A 77 3.93 -12.61 -5.63
C ASN A 77 2.50 -13.06 -5.95
N GLU A 78 1.55 -12.80 -5.03
CA GLU A 78 0.15 -13.19 -5.14
C GLU A 78 -0.70 -12.08 -5.76
N MET A 79 -0.10 -10.93 -6.03
CA MET A 79 -0.80 -9.74 -6.48
C MET A 79 -0.64 -9.52 -7.98
N LYS A 80 -1.65 -8.91 -8.58
CA LYS A 80 -1.60 -8.39 -9.95
C LYS A 80 -2.34 -7.08 -10.07
N ALA A 81 -1.85 -6.21 -10.94
CA ALA A 81 -2.54 -4.98 -11.31
C ALA A 81 -3.84 -5.28 -12.06
N VAL A 82 -4.81 -4.41 -11.87
CA VAL A 82 -6.09 -4.42 -12.60
C VAL A 82 -6.08 -3.28 -13.60
N LYS A 83 -6.07 -3.60 -14.89
CA LYS A 83 -5.90 -2.63 -15.98
C LYS A 83 -7.09 -1.69 -16.18
N SER A 84 -8.29 -2.12 -15.87
CA SER A 84 -9.53 -1.40 -16.22
C SER A 84 -10.45 -1.26 -15.01
N PHE A 85 -9.92 -0.91 -13.84
CA PHE A 85 -10.73 -0.67 -12.68
C PHE A 85 -11.28 0.76 -12.71
N SER A 86 -12.62 0.88 -12.72
CA SER A 86 -13.31 2.14 -12.53
C SER A 86 -13.83 2.21 -11.10
N PRO A 87 -13.39 3.20 -10.30
CA PRO A 87 -13.94 3.40 -8.97
C PRO A 87 -15.39 3.87 -9.05
N SER A 88 -16.13 3.72 -7.94
CA SER A 88 -17.46 4.29 -7.84
C SER A 88 -17.41 5.81 -8.03
N PRO A 89 -18.26 6.39 -8.89
CA PRO A 89 -18.28 7.84 -9.16
C PRO A 89 -18.52 8.69 -7.90
N SER A 90 -19.15 8.12 -6.88
CA SER A 90 -19.42 8.81 -5.61
C SER A 90 -18.19 9.09 -4.75
N TRP A 91 -17.03 8.54 -5.08
CA TRP A 91 -15.82 8.66 -4.26
C TRP A 91 -14.94 9.82 -4.63
N THR A 92 -15.03 10.27 -5.84
CA THR A 92 -14.19 11.33 -6.38
C THR A 92 -15.01 12.30 -7.22
N LYS A 93 -14.66 13.57 -7.12
CA LYS A 93 -15.26 14.63 -7.94
C LYS A 93 -14.50 14.85 -9.24
N ASN A 94 -13.24 14.44 -9.30
CA ASN A 94 -12.36 14.68 -10.43
C ASN A 94 -11.80 13.38 -11.02
N LYS A 95 -11.26 13.48 -12.23
CA LYS A 95 -10.62 12.35 -12.91
C LYS A 95 -9.37 11.89 -12.14
N ILE A 96 -9.35 10.62 -11.75
CA ILE A 96 -8.20 9.99 -11.12
C ILE A 96 -7.27 9.41 -12.17
N LEU A 97 -5.97 9.57 -11.96
CA LEU A 97 -4.95 8.92 -12.77
C LEU A 97 -4.75 7.48 -12.29
N ILE A 98 -4.92 6.51 -13.18
CA ILE A 98 -4.77 5.09 -12.88
C ILE A 98 -3.44 4.59 -13.43
N LYS A 99 -2.69 3.89 -12.57
CA LYS A 99 -1.52 3.10 -12.99
C LYS A 99 -1.98 1.67 -13.29
N ASN A 100 -1.72 1.22 -14.51
CA ASN A 100 -2.27 -0.05 -15.01
C ASN A 100 -1.34 -1.26 -14.84
N ASP A 101 -0.12 -1.04 -14.34
CA ASP A 101 0.88 -2.09 -14.19
C ASP A 101 1.68 -1.95 -12.87
N MET A 102 2.47 -2.96 -12.56
CA MET A 102 3.36 -3.00 -11.41
C MET A 102 4.82 -2.66 -11.78
N ASN A 103 5.05 -2.04 -12.92
CA ASN A 103 6.37 -1.58 -13.31
C ASN A 103 6.65 -0.24 -12.65
N PHE A 104 7.52 -0.24 -11.66
CA PHE A 104 7.89 0.97 -10.90
C PHE A 104 9.28 1.43 -11.33
N ASN A 105 9.45 2.74 -11.42
CA ASN A 105 10.74 3.37 -11.61
C ASN A 105 11.28 3.83 -10.26
N ALA A 106 12.36 3.21 -9.79
CA ALA A 106 12.97 3.52 -8.48
C ALA A 106 13.47 4.98 -8.35
N LYS A 107 13.63 5.69 -9.47
CA LYS A 107 14.10 7.09 -9.47
C LYS A 107 12.96 8.09 -9.34
N THR A 108 11.75 7.74 -9.78
CA THR A 108 10.63 8.67 -9.91
C THR A 108 9.39 8.28 -9.12
N ASP A 109 9.24 7.00 -8.81
CA ASP A 109 8.03 6.48 -8.19
C ASP A 109 8.20 6.35 -6.68
N PHE A 110 7.19 6.81 -5.96
CA PHE A 110 7.05 6.70 -4.51
C PHE A 110 5.71 6.03 -4.21
N VAL A 111 5.75 4.90 -3.50
CA VAL A 111 4.56 4.08 -3.28
C VAL A 111 3.98 4.31 -1.88
N ILE A 112 2.68 4.50 -1.78
CA ILE A 112 1.95 4.59 -0.52
C ILE A 112 1.09 3.33 -0.37
N LEU A 113 1.40 2.53 0.66
CA LEU A 113 0.76 1.27 0.95
C LEU A 113 -0.20 1.39 2.12
N PRO A 114 -1.44 0.89 2.04
CA PRO A 114 -2.24 0.61 3.22
C PRO A 114 -1.54 -0.42 4.13
N GLU A 115 -1.72 -0.31 5.44
CA GLU A 115 -1.12 -1.19 6.44
C GLU A 115 -1.42 -2.68 6.21
N ILE A 116 -2.61 -3.00 5.71
CA ILE A 116 -3.01 -4.37 5.41
C ILE A 116 -2.13 -5.05 4.35
N TRP A 117 -1.36 -4.27 3.60
CA TRP A 117 -0.48 -4.75 2.54
C TRP A 117 1.01 -4.55 2.82
N ALA A 118 1.37 -4.33 4.09
CA ALA A 118 2.77 -4.12 4.47
C ALA A 118 3.71 -5.21 3.94
N HIS A 119 3.26 -6.49 3.88
CA HIS A 119 4.05 -7.58 3.32
C HIS A 119 4.37 -7.43 1.82
N PHE A 120 3.56 -6.69 1.07
CA PHE A 120 3.88 -6.34 -0.30
C PHE A 120 5.18 -5.52 -0.38
N ALA A 121 5.43 -4.64 0.59
CA ALA A 121 6.69 -3.91 0.65
C ALA A 121 7.88 -4.87 0.71
N ASN A 122 7.87 -5.84 1.63
CA ASN A 122 8.97 -6.78 1.79
C ASN A 122 9.16 -7.69 0.58
N ASP A 123 8.06 -8.20 0.04
CA ASP A 123 8.10 -9.18 -1.04
C ASP A 123 8.38 -8.56 -2.42
N PHE A 124 8.10 -7.27 -2.59
CA PHE A 124 8.19 -6.61 -3.88
C PHE A 124 8.97 -5.29 -3.86
N LEU A 125 8.56 -4.29 -3.06
CA LEU A 125 9.13 -2.93 -3.15
C LEU A 125 10.58 -2.89 -2.69
N ILE A 126 10.90 -3.51 -1.56
CA ILE A 126 12.26 -3.54 -1.00
C ILE A 126 13.22 -4.25 -1.97
N LYS A 127 12.80 -5.39 -2.53
CA LYS A 127 13.59 -6.15 -3.50
C LYS A 127 13.91 -5.35 -4.76
N ASN A 128 12.97 -4.50 -5.19
CA ASN A 128 13.13 -3.66 -6.37
C ASN A 128 13.64 -2.26 -6.05
N LYS A 129 14.07 -2.00 -4.80
CA LYS A 129 14.60 -0.70 -4.34
C LYS A 129 13.63 0.47 -4.55
N ILE A 130 12.32 0.22 -4.48
CA ILE A 130 11.28 1.22 -4.62
C ILE A 130 11.03 1.88 -3.27
N LYS A 131 11.07 3.21 -3.23
CA LYS A 131 10.73 4.00 -2.04
C LYS A 131 9.24 3.91 -1.74
N TYR A 132 8.90 3.80 -0.46
CA TYR A 132 7.51 3.69 -0.05
C TYR A 132 7.26 4.24 1.36
N SER A 133 6.00 4.51 1.64
CA SER A 133 5.46 4.78 2.98
C SER A 133 4.29 3.86 3.28
N ILE A 134 4.05 3.62 4.57
CA ILE A 134 2.90 2.84 5.03
C ILE A 134 1.84 3.80 5.53
N PHE A 135 0.63 3.67 5.01
CA PHE A 135 -0.53 4.46 5.36
C PHE A 135 -1.44 3.65 6.29
N VAL A 136 -1.47 4.02 7.56
CA VAL A 136 -2.18 3.29 8.62
C VAL A 136 -3.54 3.91 8.84
N GLN A 137 -4.57 3.21 8.38
CA GLN A 137 -5.98 3.56 8.51
C GLN A 137 -6.65 2.86 9.69
N GLY A 138 -6.16 1.67 10.07
CA GLY A 138 -6.67 0.86 11.17
C GLY A 138 -5.57 0.03 11.82
N TYR A 139 -5.05 0.47 12.96
CA TYR A 139 -3.90 -0.17 13.63
C TYR A 139 -4.18 -1.58 14.19
N TYR A 140 -5.43 -1.97 14.42
CA TYR A 140 -5.78 -3.31 14.92
C TYR A 140 -5.47 -4.42 13.91
N HIS A 141 -5.37 -4.11 12.62
CA HIS A 141 -4.97 -5.09 11.62
C HIS A 141 -3.53 -5.56 11.77
N MET A 142 -2.67 -4.78 12.47
CA MET A 142 -1.27 -5.15 12.69
C MET A 142 -1.11 -6.41 13.53
N ASN A 143 -2.01 -6.66 14.48
CA ASN A 143 -2.00 -7.87 15.31
C ASN A 143 -2.41 -9.14 14.55
N SER A 144 -2.95 -8.98 13.34
CA SER A 144 -3.40 -10.09 12.50
C SER A 144 -2.29 -10.69 11.63
N PHE A 145 -1.07 -10.14 11.66
CA PHE A 145 0.06 -10.63 10.90
C PHE A 145 0.85 -11.68 11.68
N TYR A 146 1.07 -12.85 11.09
CA TYR A 146 1.79 -13.95 11.73
C TYR A 146 3.30 -13.72 11.85
N ASP A 147 3.88 -12.94 10.94
CA ASP A 147 5.32 -12.71 10.90
C ASP A 147 5.64 -11.28 11.33
N HIS A 148 5.66 -11.06 12.63
CA HIS A 148 5.95 -9.76 13.22
C HIS A 148 7.35 -9.23 12.87
N LYS A 149 8.34 -10.12 12.69
CA LYS A 149 9.70 -9.70 12.28
C LYS A 149 9.68 -9.10 10.88
N LYS A 150 9.01 -9.75 9.93
CA LYS A 150 8.85 -9.21 8.58
C LYS A 150 8.01 -7.95 8.56
N LEU A 151 6.95 -7.89 9.38
CA LEU A 151 6.15 -6.68 9.51
C LEU A 151 7.01 -5.52 10.00
N PHE A 152 7.78 -5.72 11.07
CA PHE A 152 8.69 -4.70 11.59
C PHE A 152 9.68 -4.21 10.53
N GLU A 153 10.29 -5.10 9.75
CA GLU A 153 11.20 -4.73 8.66
C GLU A 153 10.50 -3.89 7.58
N CYS A 154 9.23 -4.17 7.27
CA CYS A 154 8.45 -3.35 6.34
C CYS A 154 8.31 -1.91 6.88
N TYR A 155 7.96 -1.76 8.15
CA TYR A 155 7.81 -0.44 8.78
C TYR A 155 9.16 0.27 8.94
N LYS A 156 10.20 -0.44 9.34
CA LYS A 156 11.57 0.11 9.52
C LYS A 156 12.14 0.67 8.22
N ARG A 157 11.89 -0.01 7.09
CA ARG A 157 12.42 0.38 5.77
C ARG A 157 11.53 1.38 5.02
N SER A 158 10.33 1.67 5.51
CA SER A 158 9.52 2.75 4.94
C SER A 158 10.19 4.11 5.16
N GLU A 159 9.97 5.03 4.24
CA GLU A 159 10.42 6.42 4.42
C GLU A 159 9.66 7.08 5.57
N PHE A 160 8.31 6.94 5.57
CA PHE A 160 7.40 7.43 6.60
C PHE A 160 6.35 6.38 6.94
N ILE A 161 5.73 6.56 8.11
CA ILE A 161 4.54 5.85 8.57
C ILE A 161 3.48 6.91 8.79
N ILE A 162 2.46 6.93 7.93
CA ILE A 162 1.42 7.96 7.94
C ILE A 162 0.25 7.44 8.77
N ALA A 163 -0.04 8.08 9.90
CA ALA A 163 -1.15 7.74 10.79
C ALA A 163 -2.33 8.68 10.55
N LEU A 164 -3.51 8.13 10.28
CA LEU A 164 -4.71 8.90 9.96
C LEU A 164 -5.35 9.55 11.20
N THR A 165 -5.11 8.98 12.39
CA THR A 165 -5.70 9.45 13.65
C THR A 165 -4.65 9.58 14.75
N GLU A 166 -4.95 10.36 15.79
CA GLU A 166 -4.11 10.48 16.98
C GLU A 166 -3.90 9.12 17.66
N ASP A 167 -4.97 8.33 17.79
CA ASP A 167 -4.90 7.00 18.41
C ASP A 167 -4.01 6.06 17.63
N ALA A 168 -4.12 6.07 16.29
CA ALA A 168 -3.22 5.31 15.43
C ALA A 168 -1.76 5.74 15.64
N SER A 169 -1.50 7.04 15.72
CA SER A 169 -0.15 7.57 15.97
C SER A 169 0.39 7.13 17.33
N LYS A 170 -0.40 7.23 18.40
CA LYS A 170 0.00 6.78 19.74
C LYS A 170 0.25 5.28 19.79
N CYS A 171 -0.64 4.49 19.20
CA CYS A 171 -0.50 3.04 19.13
C CYS A 171 0.76 2.62 18.36
N LEU A 172 1.04 3.24 17.21
CA LEU A 172 2.24 2.99 16.43
C LEU A 172 3.52 3.34 17.19
N LYS A 173 3.56 4.46 17.92
CA LYS A 173 4.69 4.85 18.77
C LYS A 173 4.91 3.87 19.91
N PHE A 174 3.86 3.29 20.45
CA PHE A 174 3.92 2.25 21.46
C PHE A 174 4.45 0.92 20.91
N ILE A 175 3.90 0.46 19.78
CA ILE A 175 4.29 -0.82 19.15
C ILE A 175 5.71 -0.74 18.55
N PHE A 176 6.06 0.41 17.96
CA PHE A 176 7.33 0.63 17.28
C PHE A 176 8.10 1.82 17.87
N PRO A 177 8.53 1.78 19.14
CA PRO A 177 9.17 2.93 19.81
C PRO A 177 10.44 3.42 19.11
N LYS A 178 11.16 2.51 18.42
CA LYS A 178 12.35 2.84 17.64
C LYS A 178 12.05 3.57 16.33
N LEU A 179 10.79 3.62 15.90
CA LEU A 179 10.35 4.24 14.65
C LEU A 179 9.56 5.55 14.87
N LYS A 180 9.47 6.03 16.11
CA LYS A 180 8.64 7.21 16.47
C LYS A 180 8.89 8.44 15.59
N ASN A 181 10.14 8.66 15.17
CA ASN A 181 10.53 9.80 14.34
C ASN A 181 10.07 9.69 12.87
N LYS A 182 9.63 8.50 12.43
CA LYS A 182 9.07 8.27 11.10
C LYS A 182 7.55 8.39 11.06
N ILE A 183 6.90 8.45 12.22
CA ILE A 183 5.44 8.44 12.33
C ILE A 183 4.93 9.88 12.18
N LEU A 184 4.23 10.11 11.06
CA LEU A 184 3.57 11.37 10.73
C LEU A 184 2.07 11.21 10.97
N LYS A 185 1.48 12.12 11.73
CA LYS A 185 0.02 12.24 11.84
C LYS A 185 -0.47 13.23 10.78
N VAL A 186 -1.49 12.87 10.06
CA VAL A 186 -2.18 13.70 9.07
C VAL A 186 -3.62 13.99 9.49
#